data_eb164fa2d295eeaf885a531b8bd04ffd
#
_entry.id   eb164fa2d295eeaf885a531b8bd04ffd
#
_cell.length_a   1.000
_cell.length_b   1.000
_cell.length_c   1.000
_cell.angle_alpha   90.00
_cell.angle_beta   90.00
_cell.angle_gamma   90.00
#
_symmetry.space_group_name_H-M   'P 1'
#
loop_
_entity.id
_entity.type
_entity.pdbx_description
1 polymer ?
#
loop_
_entity_poly.entity_id
_entity_poly.type
_entity_poly.pdbx_seq_one_letter_code
_entity_poly.pdbx_strand_id
1 'polypeptide(L)'
;MDADVVVVGAGLAGLVAAAELADAGRRVIILDQEPAASVGGQAFWSFGGLMFVDSPEQRRLRVHDSPELALADWLGSAGFDRPEDYWPRQWAEGYVEFAAGEKRAWLARQGMRWFPIVQWAERGGYGVSASGAHGNSVPRFHLTWGTGPGVLEPFLRRVRTAVDNGTIELRFRHRVTALATHDGAVTGVTGETLAPSNVPRGVRSTREVVGDFAVGAQAVIVASGGIGGNHELVRRNWPASWGAAPTHMISGVPDHVDGAMLGVTERAGGRVINADRMWHYPEGILNHSPVWTAHGIRILSGPSPLWLDPGGERLPPPLFPGFDSLGALRHITGAGYDYSWLVLDRRTLSTEFALSGSEQNPDLTGKDIRQVIGRARGGPTGPVQAFLDRGPDFVVRPTVAELAKGMNELTGTDLIDAKTLRRLVQARDQQVSSGLGKDPQVVATAAARRYIGDRLTRIVRPHRFLDASGDPLVAVRCHVLTRKTLGGLETDLSARVLRSDGQPLPGVYAAGEAAGFGGGGVHGYRALEGTFLGGCLFSGRIAGRAAAAAVA
;
A
#
# COMPACT_ATOMS: atom_id res chain seq x y z
N MET A 1 33.29 8.45 -16.60
CA MET A 1 32.15 8.21 -15.72
C MET A 1 31.36 9.50 -15.58
N ASP A 2 30.04 9.40 -15.81
CA ASP A 2 29.18 10.58 -15.80
C ASP A 2 28.73 10.93 -14.38
N ALA A 3 28.56 9.93 -13.52
CA ALA A 3 28.23 10.08 -12.10
C ALA A 3 28.97 9.01 -11.25
N ASP A 4 28.97 9.18 -9.94
CA ASP A 4 29.44 8.15 -9.03
C ASP A 4 28.37 7.06 -8.88
N VAL A 5 27.10 7.47 -8.77
CA VAL A 5 25.95 6.56 -8.66
C VAL A 5 24.80 7.00 -9.56
N VAL A 6 24.19 6.03 -10.26
CA VAL A 6 22.92 6.21 -10.95
C VAL A 6 21.78 5.64 -10.10
N VAL A 7 20.72 6.40 -9.91
CA VAL A 7 19.47 5.95 -9.27
C VAL A 7 18.38 5.82 -10.33
N VAL A 8 17.82 4.63 -10.49
CA VAL A 8 16.75 4.35 -11.45
C VAL A 8 15.39 4.38 -10.74
N GLY A 9 14.64 5.44 -10.97
CA GLY A 9 13.34 5.73 -10.38
C GLY A 9 13.37 6.87 -9.36
N ALA A 10 12.60 7.93 -9.62
CA ALA A 10 12.42 9.09 -8.75
C ALA A 10 11.25 8.91 -7.75
N GLY A 11 10.97 7.66 -7.35
CA GLY A 11 10.05 7.34 -6.26
C GLY A 11 10.65 7.59 -4.88
N LEU A 12 9.88 7.33 -3.79
CA LEU A 12 10.33 7.62 -2.42
C LEU A 12 11.68 6.97 -2.10
N ALA A 13 11.87 5.68 -2.42
CA ALA A 13 13.13 4.98 -2.12
C ALA A 13 14.32 5.59 -2.87
N GLY A 14 14.13 5.93 -4.15
CA GLY A 14 15.17 6.57 -4.96
C GLY A 14 15.53 7.98 -4.46
N LEU A 15 14.53 8.78 -4.09
CA LEU A 15 14.75 10.12 -3.51
C LEU A 15 15.48 10.05 -2.16
N VAL A 16 15.17 9.06 -1.33
CA VAL A 16 15.88 8.83 -0.05
C VAL A 16 17.33 8.42 -0.30
N ALA A 17 17.56 7.46 -1.20
CA ALA A 17 18.90 6.98 -1.54
C ALA A 17 19.75 8.13 -2.13
N ALA A 18 19.21 8.89 -3.06
CA ALA A 18 19.91 10.02 -3.66
C ALA A 18 20.24 11.12 -2.65
N ALA A 19 19.35 11.39 -1.69
CA ALA A 19 19.61 12.35 -0.62
C ALA A 19 20.73 11.88 0.32
N GLU A 20 20.81 10.59 0.67
CA GLU A 20 21.91 10.04 1.49
C GLU A 20 23.24 10.04 0.72
N LEU A 21 23.23 9.79 -0.59
CA LEU A 21 24.40 9.89 -1.46
C LEU A 21 24.92 11.33 -1.57
N ALA A 22 24.03 12.30 -1.78
CA ALA A 22 24.40 13.72 -1.87
C ALA A 22 24.97 14.24 -0.55
N ASP A 23 24.40 13.85 0.60
CA ASP A 23 24.95 14.21 1.91
C ASP A 23 26.35 13.62 2.15
N ALA A 24 26.68 12.49 1.48
CA ALA A 24 28.01 11.89 1.47
C ALA A 24 28.95 12.48 0.39
N GLY A 25 28.51 13.54 -0.33
CA GLY A 25 29.30 14.22 -1.34
C GLY A 25 29.43 13.48 -2.67
N ARG A 26 28.57 12.49 -2.95
CA ARG A 26 28.61 11.70 -4.20
C ARG A 26 27.80 12.36 -5.30
N ARG A 27 28.33 12.35 -6.54
CA ARG A 27 27.62 12.84 -7.73
C ARG A 27 26.58 11.79 -8.17
N VAL A 28 25.32 12.21 -8.30
CA VAL A 28 24.20 11.32 -8.55
C VAL A 28 23.44 11.76 -9.80
N ILE A 29 23.11 10.80 -10.66
CA ILE A 29 22.10 10.99 -11.72
C ILE A 29 20.88 10.17 -11.35
N ILE A 30 19.72 10.83 -11.24
CA ILE A 30 18.43 10.15 -11.08
C ILE A 30 17.75 10.08 -12.46
N LEU A 31 17.43 8.86 -12.90
CA LEU A 31 16.72 8.61 -14.15
C LEU A 31 15.28 8.19 -13.87
N ASP A 32 14.32 8.82 -14.56
CA ASP A 32 12.91 8.41 -14.50
C ASP A 32 12.28 8.44 -15.90
N GLN A 33 11.48 7.42 -16.23
CA GLN A 33 10.77 7.36 -17.51
C GLN A 33 9.60 8.32 -17.57
N GLU A 34 9.07 8.75 -16.42
CA GLU A 34 7.94 9.66 -16.33
C GLU A 34 8.38 11.15 -16.40
N PRO A 35 7.45 12.09 -16.69
CA PRO A 35 7.76 13.51 -16.61
C PRO A 35 7.94 13.99 -15.17
N ALA A 36 8.55 15.16 -15.03
CA ALA A 36 8.83 15.79 -13.72
C ALA A 36 7.59 15.91 -12.81
N ALA A 37 6.40 16.03 -13.38
CA ALA A 37 5.15 16.03 -12.62
C ALA A 37 4.95 14.76 -11.78
N SER A 38 5.55 13.62 -12.17
CA SER A 38 5.38 12.31 -11.50
C SER A 38 6.42 11.99 -10.43
N VAL A 39 7.34 12.92 -10.12
CA VAL A 39 8.33 12.76 -9.04
C VAL A 39 7.67 12.38 -7.72
N GLY A 40 8.24 11.40 -7.03
CA GLY A 40 7.68 10.80 -5.81
C GLY A 40 6.93 9.49 -6.07
N GLY A 41 6.62 9.18 -7.34
CA GLY A 41 6.02 7.91 -7.75
C GLY A 41 4.74 7.56 -6.99
N GLN A 42 4.56 6.29 -6.67
CA GLN A 42 3.37 5.78 -5.95
C GLN A 42 3.19 6.39 -4.55
N ALA A 43 4.27 6.82 -3.89
CA ALA A 43 4.20 7.38 -2.54
C ALA A 43 3.36 8.66 -2.47
N PHE A 44 3.29 9.44 -3.55
CA PHE A 44 2.44 10.61 -3.65
C PHE A 44 0.96 10.28 -3.41
N TRP A 45 0.48 9.18 -4.00
CA TRP A 45 -0.91 8.74 -3.93
C TRP A 45 -1.26 8.01 -2.64
N SER A 46 -0.31 7.90 -1.71
CA SER A 46 -0.50 7.19 -0.46
C SER A 46 -1.29 8.00 0.56
N PHE A 47 -2.03 7.30 1.43
CA PHE A 47 -2.63 7.88 2.64
C PHE A 47 -1.58 8.36 3.66
N GLY A 48 -0.31 7.94 3.52
CA GLY A 48 0.80 8.47 4.30
C GLY A 48 1.03 7.81 5.66
N GLY A 49 0.60 6.57 5.84
CA GLY A 49 0.82 5.83 7.09
C GLY A 49 2.24 5.34 7.27
N LEU A 50 2.79 5.52 8.48
CA LEU A 50 4.09 4.99 8.89
C LEU A 50 3.95 4.15 10.15
N MET A 51 4.60 2.99 10.18
CA MET A 51 4.72 2.17 11.38
C MET A 51 5.81 2.73 12.29
N PHE A 52 5.47 3.02 13.54
CA PHE A 52 6.41 3.21 14.65
C PHE A 52 6.06 2.26 15.79
N VAL A 53 7.05 1.90 16.57
CA VAL A 53 6.95 1.01 17.72
C VAL A 53 7.23 1.81 18.99
N ASP A 54 6.39 1.62 20.01
CA ASP A 54 6.47 2.31 21.32
C ASP A 54 6.63 3.84 21.20
N SER A 55 5.85 4.44 20.31
CA SER A 55 5.89 5.86 20.03
C SER A 55 5.28 6.70 21.17
N PRO A 56 5.64 8.00 21.30
CA PRO A 56 4.98 8.90 22.23
C PRO A 56 3.47 9.01 22.00
N GLU A 57 3.01 8.86 20.75
CA GLU A 57 1.59 8.85 20.39
C GLU A 57 0.89 7.60 20.93
N GLN A 58 1.49 6.41 20.79
CA GLN A 58 0.97 5.16 21.37
C GLN A 58 0.89 5.25 22.89
N ARG A 59 1.94 5.70 23.58
CA ARG A 59 1.96 5.84 25.04
C ARG A 59 0.87 6.77 25.55
N ARG A 60 0.61 7.92 24.88
CA ARG A 60 -0.49 8.85 25.23
C ARG A 60 -1.86 8.20 25.07
N LEU A 61 -2.02 7.30 24.13
CA LEU A 61 -3.26 6.54 23.89
C LEU A 61 -3.34 5.26 24.74
N ARG A 62 -2.39 5.05 25.66
CA ARG A 62 -2.28 3.85 26.53
C ARG A 62 -2.16 2.55 25.71
N VAL A 63 -1.50 2.64 24.57
CA VAL A 63 -1.10 1.48 23.78
C VAL A 63 0.29 1.05 24.25
N HIS A 64 0.37 -0.16 24.79
CA HIS A 64 1.62 -0.78 25.20
C HIS A 64 2.19 -1.55 24.03
N ASP A 65 3.39 -1.17 23.60
CA ASP A 65 4.11 -1.77 22.49
C ASP A 65 5.58 -1.96 22.85
N SER A 66 6.27 -2.87 22.16
CA SER A 66 7.71 -3.08 22.32
C SER A 66 8.33 -3.62 21.03
N PRO A 67 9.67 -3.54 20.86
CA PRO A 67 10.37 -4.18 19.75
C PRO A 67 10.08 -5.68 19.64
N GLU A 68 10.04 -6.39 20.78
CA GLU A 68 9.80 -7.84 20.84
C GLU A 68 8.38 -8.18 20.37
N LEU A 69 7.37 -7.42 20.82
CA LEU A 69 5.99 -7.59 20.37
C LEU A 69 5.85 -7.27 18.89
N ALA A 70 6.49 -6.19 18.42
CA ALA A 70 6.44 -5.80 17.02
C ALA A 70 7.11 -6.84 16.11
N LEU A 71 8.23 -7.43 16.54
CA LEU A 71 8.89 -8.50 15.80
C LEU A 71 8.07 -9.78 15.79
N ALA A 72 7.47 -10.16 16.93
CA ALA A 72 6.58 -11.32 17.01
C ALA A 72 5.37 -11.14 16.07
N ASP A 73 4.73 -9.96 16.06
CA ASP A 73 3.65 -9.62 15.15
C ASP A 73 4.09 -9.69 13.68
N TRP A 74 5.29 -9.19 13.37
CA TRP A 74 5.82 -9.24 12.01
C TRP A 74 6.04 -10.67 11.54
N LEU A 75 6.77 -11.47 12.31
CA LEU A 75 7.05 -12.87 11.97
C LEU A 75 5.77 -13.70 11.88
N GLY A 76 4.82 -13.45 12.79
CA GLY A 76 3.51 -14.11 12.78
C GLY A 76 2.67 -13.74 11.55
N SER A 77 2.73 -12.49 11.08
CA SER A 77 2.03 -12.05 9.87
C SER A 77 2.74 -12.49 8.60
N ALA A 78 4.07 -12.39 8.55
CA ALA A 78 4.87 -12.69 7.36
C ALA A 78 4.77 -14.16 6.95
N GLY A 79 4.77 -15.09 7.92
CA GLY A 79 4.63 -16.52 7.66
C GLY A 79 5.75 -17.06 6.78
N PHE A 80 6.99 -16.64 7.04
CA PHE A 80 8.17 -17.09 6.30
C PHE A 80 8.34 -18.61 6.36
N ASP A 81 8.36 -19.29 5.22
CA ASP A 81 8.35 -20.74 5.09
C ASP A 81 9.28 -21.28 3.99
N ARG A 82 10.05 -20.38 3.31
CA ARG A 82 10.93 -20.73 2.19
C ARG A 82 12.41 -20.50 2.55
N PRO A 83 13.35 -21.24 1.94
CA PRO A 83 14.78 -20.96 2.06
C PRO A 83 15.15 -19.52 1.63
N GLU A 84 14.45 -18.98 0.62
CA GLU A 84 14.60 -17.62 0.13
C GLU A 84 14.23 -16.55 1.15
N ASP A 85 13.56 -16.91 2.24
CA ASP A 85 13.18 -15.98 3.31
C ASP A 85 14.32 -15.64 4.28
N TYR A 86 15.54 -16.11 4.02
CA TYR A 86 16.70 -15.80 4.87
C TYR A 86 16.92 -14.28 4.98
N TRP A 87 17.15 -13.61 3.86
CA TRP A 87 17.33 -12.15 3.88
C TRP A 87 16.07 -11.37 4.26
N PRO A 88 14.87 -11.71 3.76
CA PRO A 88 13.62 -11.12 4.23
C PRO A 88 13.47 -11.09 5.75
N ARG A 89 13.83 -12.15 6.47
CA ARG A 89 13.81 -12.20 7.94
C ARG A 89 14.78 -11.21 8.57
N GLN A 90 16.03 -11.16 8.09
CA GLN A 90 17.04 -10.24 8.59
C GLN A 90 16.61 -8.77 8.37
N TRP A 91 16.02 -8.48 7.21
CA TRP A 91 15.47 -7.16 6.93
C TRP A 91 14.28 -6.81 7.84
N ALA A 92 13.44 -7.77 8.20
CA ALA A 92 12.32 -7.55 9.12
C ALA A 92 12.82 -7.18 10.54
N GLU A 93 13.83 -7.88 11.04
CA GLU A 93 14.49 -7.58 12.32
C GLU A 93 15.08 -6.17 12.31
N GLY A 94 15.88 -5.85 11.30
CA GLY A 94 16.48 -4.50 11.16
C GLY A 94 15.43 -3.41 10.99
N TYR A 95 14.32 -3.69 10.31
CA TYR A 95 13.22 -2.72 10.19
C TYR A 95 12.53 -2.45 11.52
N VAL A 96 12.27 -3.48 12.33
CA VAL A 96 11.66 -3.32 13.66
C VAL A 96 12.57 -2.51 14.57
N GLU A 97 13.87 -2.79 14.57
CA GLU A 97 14.88 -1.99 15.31
C GLU A 97 14.85 -0.52 14.86
N PHE A 98 14.84 -0.27 13.56
CA PHE A 98 14.74 1.08 13.01
C PHE A 98 13.43 1.77 13.43
N ALA A 99 12.29 1.05 13.38
CA ALA A 99 10.96 1.60 13.69
C ALA A 99 10.78 1.90 15.19
N ALA A 100 11.42 1.14 16.06
CA ALA A 100 11.45 1.35 17.50
C ALA A 100 12.50 2.39 17.94
N GLY A 101 13.59 2.47 17.19
CA GLY A 101 14.75 3.32 17.49
C GLY A 101 14.69 4.68 16.82
N GLU A 102 15.60 4.88 15.86
CA GLU A 102 15.89 6.22 15.32
C GLU A 102 14.88 6.78 14.33
N LYS A 103 14.05 5.94 13.70
CA LYS A 103 13.19 6.31 12.57
C LYS A 103 12.35 7.56 12.84
N ARG A 104 11.60 7.56 13.95
CA ARG A 104 10.73 8.68 14.27
C ARG A 104 11.50 9.97 14.49
N ALA A 105 12.60 9.91 15.25
CA ALA A 105 13.45 11.07 15.52
C ALA A 105 14.14 11.58 14.25
N TRP A 106 14.63 10.67 13.39
CA TRP A 106 15.23 11.02 12.10
C TRP A 106 14.26 11.77 11.19
N LEU A 107 13.02 11.28 11.05
CA LEU A 107 11.99 11.92 10.22
C LEU A 107 11.50 13.25 10.85
N ALA A 108 11.36 13.31 12.18
CA ALA A 108 10.96 14.51 12.89
C ALA A 108 11.96 15.67 12.71
N ARG A 109 13.28 15.37 12.74
CA ARG A 109 14.34 16.36 12.48
C ARG A 109 14.26 16.94 11.05
N GLN A 110 13.73 16.18 10.09
CA GLN A 110 13.51 16.65 8.72
C GLN A 110 12.20 17.43 8.55
N GLY A 111 11.44 17.64 9.63
CA GLY A 111 10.20 18.43 9.63
C GLY A 111 8.92 17.60 9.50
N MET A 112 9.00 16.27 9.42
CA MET A 112 7.80 15.43 9.34
C MET A 112 7.02 15.46 10.66
N ARG A 113 5.71 15.43 10.56
CA ARG A 113 4.75 15.44 11.69
C ARG A 113 3.67 14.39 11.45
N TRP A 114 3.09 13.89 12.54
CA TRP A 114 2.06 12.85 12.52
C TRP A 114 0.80 13.32 13.23
N PHE A 115 -0.31 12.73 12.82
CA PHE A 115 -1.58 12.90 13.49
C PHE A 115 -1.49 12.29 14.90
N PRO A 116 -2.14 12.88 15.91
CA PRO A 116 -1.97 12.44 17.30
C PRO A 116 -2.66 11.12 17.64
N ILE A 117 -3.51 10.60 16.74
CA ILE A 117 -4.24 9.35 16.93
C ILE A 117 -3.56 8.25 16.09
N VAL A 118 -3.06 7.23 16.77
CA VAL A 118 -2.55 6.03 16.14
C VAL A 118 -3.70 5.13 15.76
N GLN A 119 -3.68 4.55 14.58
CA GLN A 119 -4.78 3.77 14.05
C GLN A 119 -4.36 2.33 13.71
N TRP A 120 -5.37 1.52 13.42
CA TRP A 120 -5.24 0.32 12.63
C TRP A 120 -5.61 0.66 11.19
N ALA A 121 -4.85 0.25 10.21
CA ALA A 121 -5.35 0.21 8.84
C ALA A 121 -6.23 -1.02 8.67
N GLU A 122 -5.74 -2.16 9.18
CA GLU A 122 -6.51 -3.39 9.43
C GLU A 122 -5.94 -4.10 10.65
N ARG A 123 -6.70 -5.01 11.26
CA ARG A 123 -6.25 -5.76 12.43
C ARG A 123 -5.42 -6.99 12.09
N GLY A 124 -5.44 -7.40 10.83
CA GLY A 124 -4.80 -8.63 10.38
C GLY A 124 -5.60 -9.90 10.71
N GLY A 125 -5.16 -10.99 10.10
CA GLY A 125 -5.74 -12.31 10.32
C GLY A 125 -5.25 -12.95 11.61
N TYR A 126 -5.97 -13.95 12.04
CA TYR A 126 -5.50 -14.87 13.08
C TYR A 126 -4.39 -15.72 12.47
N GLY A 127 -3.22 -15.66 13.09
CA GLY A 127 -1.99 -16.21 12.56
C GLY A 127 -2.09 -17.67 12.16
N VAL A 128 -1.52 -17.92 11.03
CA VAL A 128 -1.39 -19.25 10.43
C VAL A 128 0.04 -19.77 10.60
N SER A 129 0.90 -19.02 11.31
CA SER A 129 2.28 -19.42 11.51
C SER A 129 2.40 -20.44 12.63
N ALA A 130 3.36 -21.32 12.50
CA ALA A 130 3.72 -22.29 13.54
C ALA A 130 4.10 -21.64 14.89
N SER A 131 4.38 -20.34 14.90
CA SER A 131 4.66 -19.55 16.11
C SER A 131 3.41 -19.15 16.89
N GLY A 132 2.19 -19.34 16.34
CA GLY A 132 0.93 -18.96 17.00
C GLY A 132 0.74 -17.44 17.19
N ALA A 133 1.63 -16.61 16.66
CA ALA A 133 1.52 -15.17 16.74
C ALA A 133 0.45 -14.65 15.78
N HIS A 134 -0.36 -13.68 16.23
CA HIS A 134 -1.49 -13.18 15.47
C HIS A 134 -1.14 -12.08 14.48
N GLY A 135 -0.02 -11.39 14.65
CA GLY A 135 0.34 -10.19 13.93
C GLY A 135 -0.56 -9.00 14.29
N ASN A 136 -0.01 -7.82 14.17
CA ASN A 136 -0.72 -6.54 14.33
C ASN A 136 -1.53 -6.43 15.65
N SER A 137 -0.96 -6.91 16.77
CA SER A 137 -1.60 -7.00 18.09
C SER A 137 -2.02 -5.66 18.66
N VAL A 138 -1.31 -4.58 18.28
CA VAL A 138 -1.56 -3.21 18.72
C VAL A 138 -1.54 -2.23 17.53
N PRO A 139 -2.24 -1.07 17.64
CA PRO A 139 -2.22 -0.06 16.58
C PRO A 139 -0.83 0.56 16.45
N ARG A 140 -0.27 0.54 15.22
CA ARG A 140 1.04 1.10 14.89
C ARG A 140 1.02 2.06 13.70
N PHE A 141 -0.14 2.26 13.09
CA PHE A 141 -0.30 3.10 11.90
C PHE A 141 -0.38 4.57 12.30
N HIS A 142 0.72 5.31 12.07
CA HIS A 142 0.81 6.75 12.32
C HIS A 142 0.59 7.50 11.01
N LEU A 143 -0.50 8.24 10.92
CA LEU A 143 -0.82 9.02 9.74
C LEU A 143 0.06 10.28 9.68
N THR A 144 0.82 10.42 8.59
CA THR A 144 1.66 11.59 8.34
C THR A 144 0.80 12.79 7.98
N TRP A 145 1.05 13.92 8.62
CA TRP A 145 0.42 15.18 8.30
C TRP A 145 0.86 15.65 6.92
N GLY A 146 -0.08 15.77 6.00
CA GLY A 146 0.16 15.99 4.57
C GLY A 146 0.15 14.70 3.74
N THR A 147 -0.22 13.56 4.33
CA THR A 147 -0.35 12.25 3.66
C THR A 147 0.89 11.82 2.87
N GLY A 148 0.76 11.22 1.69
CA GLY A 148 1.88 10.84 0.82
C GLY A 148 2.80 12.01 0.44
N PRO A 149 2.26 13.15 -0.03
CA PRO A 149 3.04 14.37 -0.21
C PRO A 149 3.84 14.80 1.02
N GLY A 150 3.26 14.69 2.22
CA GLY A 150 3.95 15.00 3.48
C GLY A 150 5.11 14.06 3.80
N VAL A 151 5.04 12.80 3.37
CA VAL A 151 6.16 11.85 3.48
C VAL A 151 7.28 12.19 2.50
N LEU A 152 6.93 12.63 1.29
CA LEU A 152 7.90 12.98 0.23
C LEU A 152 8.60 14.32 0.49
N GLU A 153 7.92 15.29 1.07
CA GLU A 153 8.35 16.68 1.20
C GLU A 153 9.79 16.86 1.73
N PRO A 154 10.24 16.17 2.80
CA PRO A 154 11.60 16.30 3.30
C PRO A 154 12.66 15.88 2.28
N PHE A 155 12.42 14.80 1.56
CA PHE A 155 13.39 14.24 0.60
C PHE A 155 13.39 15.02 -0.71
N LEU A 156 12.23 15.49 -1.16
CA LEU A 156 12.15 16.40 -2.29
C LEU A 156 12.91 17.70 -2.03
N ARG A 157 12.83 18.25 -0.83
CA ARG A 157 13.60 19.44 -0.45
C ARG A 157 15.10 19.17 -0.49
N ARG A 158 15.59 18.06 0.12
CA ARG A 158 17.01 17.68 0.12
C ARG A 158 17.52 17.48 -1.32
N VAL A 159 16.77 16.73 -2.13
CA VAL A 159 17.15 16.48 -3.53
C VAL A 159 17.18 17.79 -4.33
N ARG A 160 16.20 18.70 -4.16
CA ARG A 160 16.24 20.02 -4.83
C ARG A 160 17.47 20.83 -4.43
N THR A 161 17.79 20.91 -3.15
CA THR A 161 19.01 21.58 -2.69
C THR A 161 20.25 20.95 -3.33
N ALA A 162 20.31 19.62 -3.46
CA ALA A 162 21.43 18.93 -4.10
C ALA A 162 21.47 19.12 -5.62
N VAL A 163 20.32 19.34 -6.27
CA VAL A 163 20.26 19.75 -7.69
C VAL A 163 20.77 21.18 -7.84
N ASP A 164 20.34 22.09 -6.98
CA ASP A 164 20.74 23.50 -7.03
C ASP A 164 22.26 23.69 -6.85
N ASN A 165 22.91 22.82 -6.07
CA ASN A 165 24.36 22.84 -5.87
C ASN A 165 25.16 21.92 -6.83
N GLY A 166 24.47 21.27 -7.79
CA GLY A 166 25.10 20.44 -8.82
C GLY A 166 25.54 19.04 -8.39
N THR A 167 25.17 18.59 -7.16
CA THR A 167 25.48 17.23 -6.67
C THR A 167 24.56 16.17 -7.27
N ILE A 168 23.29 16.52 -7.52
CA ILE A 168 22.29 15.64 -8.17
C ILE A 168 21.88 16.23 -9.52
N GLU A 169 21.78 15.38 -10.53
CA GLU A 169 21.11 15.67 -11.80
C GLU A 169 19.85 14.82 -11.93
N LEU A 170 18.71 15.43 -12.31
CA LEU A 170 17.45 14.76 -12.58
C LEU A 170 17.23 14.68 -14.10
N ARG A 171 17.16 13.47 -14.65
CA ARG A 171 16.84 13.21 -16.05
C ARG A 171 15.49 12.49 -16.16
N PHE A 172 14.48 13.23 -16.52
CA PHE A 172 13.14 12.71 -16.82
C PHE A 172 13.06 12.22 -18.26
N ARG A 173 12.07 11.39 -18.53
CA ARG A 173 11.84 10.80 -19.85
C ARG A 173 13.00 9.89 -20.32
N HIS A 174 13.76 9.35 -19.36
CA HIS A 174 14.84 8.41 -19.60
C HIS A 174 14.44 7.02 -19.07
N ARG A 175 14.07 6.12 -20.00
CA ARG A 175 13.68 4.74 -19.71
C ARG A 175 14.89 3.82 -19.78
N VAL A 176 15.36 3.35 -18.64
CA VAL A 176 16.44 2.36 -18.59
C VAL A 176 15.93 1.02 -19.13
N THR A 177 16.67 0.44 -20.08
CA THR A 177 16.34 -0.84 -20.73
C THR A 177 17.38 -1.93 -20.50
N ALA A 178 18.60 -1.55 -20.10
CA ALA A 178 19.66 -2.49 -19.73
C ALA A 178 20.61 -1.90 -18.67
N LEU A 179 21.22 -2.79 -17.88
CA LEU A 179 22.39 -2.51 -17.07
C LEU A 179 23.64 -2.78 -17.91
N ALA A 180 24.50 -1.79 -18.04
CA ALA A 180 25.80 -1.94 -18.73
C ALA A 180 26.75 -2.72 -17.82
N THR A 181 27.36 -3.77 -18.35
CA THR A 181 28.27 -4.65 -17.59
C THR A 181 29.66 -4.70 -18.21
N HIS A 182 30.68 -4.74 -17.37
CA HIS A 182 32.08 -4.95 -17.77
C HIS A 182 32.76 -5.84 -16.72
N ASP A 183 33.43 -6.91 -17.16
CA ASP A 183 34.09 -7.89 -16.29
C ASP A 183 33.21 -8.43 -15.16
N GLY A 184 31.93 -8.68 -15.45
CA GLY A 184 30.96 -9.21 -14.50
C GLY A 184 30.45 -8.21 -13.44
N ALA A 185 30.84 -6.95 -13.52
CA ALA A 185 30.33 -5.84 -12.70
C ALA A 185 29.43 -4.91 -13.52
N VAL A 186 28.45 -4.31 -12.89
CA VAL A 186 27.63 -3.25 -13.52
C VAL A 186 28.37 -1.92 -13.40
N THR A 187 28.53 -1.25 -14.56
CA THR A 187 29.31 -0.02 -14.72
C THR A 187 28.46 1.14 -15.25
N GLY A 188 27.14 0.98 -15.25
CA GLY A 188 26.22 2.00 -15.71
C GLY A 188 24.91 1.45 -16.22
N VAL A 189 24.19 2.26 -16.97
CA VAL A 189 22.90 1.90 -17.58
C VAL A 189 22.84 2.39 -19.03
N THR A 190 22.02 1.70 -19.84
CA THR A 190 21.62 2.16 -21.18
C THR A 190 20.10 2.16 -21.27
N GLY A 191 19.56 2.97 -22.19
CA GLY A 191 18.12 3.05 -22.34
C GLY A 191 17.70 4.01 -23.45
N GLU A 192 16.42 4.36 -23.43
CA GLU A 192 15.72 5.14 -24.44
C GLU A 192 15.27 6.47 -23.87
N THR A 193 15.55 7.54 -24.61
CA THR A 193 14.98 8.86 -24.36
C THR A 193 13.59 8.91 -24.97
N LEU A 194 12.59 9.18 -24.14
CA LEU A 194 11.20 9.29 -24.56
C LEU A 194 10.86 10.73 -24.92
N ALA A 195 9.94 10.92 -25.88
CA ALA A 195 9.45 12.22 -26.28
C ALA A 195 8.97 13.05 -25.08
N PRO A 196 9.17 14.39 -25.08
CA PRO A 196 8.68 15.27 -24.03
C PRO A 196 7.19 15.07 -23.75
N SER A 197 6.79 15.17 -22.47
CA SER A 197 5.41 15.01 -22.06
C SER A 197 5.08 15.98 -20.92
N ASN A 198 3.98 16.71 -21.05
CA ASN A 198 3.47 17.66 -20.05
C ASN A 198 2.18 17.17 -19.38
N VAL A 199 1.92 15.86 -19.43
CA VAL A 199 0.73 15.29 -18.78
C VAL A 199 0.78 15.49 -17.28
N PRO A 200 -0.37 15.68 -16.63
CA PRO A 200 -0.46 15.72 -15.18
C PRO A 200 0.04 14.42 -14.53
N ARG A 201 0.38 14.50 -13.24
CA ARG A 201 0.81 13.37 -12.43
C ARG A 201 -0.17 12.19 -12.54
N GLY A 202 0.38 10.99 -12.80
CA GLY A 202 -0.36 9.74 -12.86
C GLY A 202 -1.05 9.48 -14.20
N VAL A 203 -1.24 10.50 -15.03
CA VAL A 203 -1.77 10.32 -16.37
C VAL A 203 -0.70 9.66 -17.24
N ARG A 204 -1.12 8.68 -18.05
CA ARG A 204 -0.22 7.94 -18.94
C ARG A 204 0.51 8.88 -19.89
N SER A 205 1.83 8.89 -19.82
CA SER A 205 2.70 9.66 -20.70
C SER A 205 3.00 8.88 -21.98
N THR A 206 3.39 9.58 -23.06
CA THR A 206 3.81 8.92 -24.31
C THR A 206 4.99 7.98 -24.07
N ARG A 207 5.06 6.91 -24.84
CA ARG A 207 6.19 5.96 -24.87
C ARG A 207 6.99 6.06 -26.18
N GLU A 208 6.75 7.11 -26.95
CA GLU A 208 7.49 7.38 -28.19
C GLU A 208 8.98 7.58 -27.87
N VAL A 209 9.82 6.81 -28.56
CA VAL A 209 11.28 6.85 -28.42
C VAL A 209 11.81 7.89 -29.41
N VAL A 210 12.59 8.83 -28.92
CA VAL A 210 13.21 9.89 -29.73
C VAL A 210 14.73 9.81 -29.77
N GLY A 211 15.33 8.90 -29.02
CA GLY A 211 16.78 8.67 -29.00
C GLY A 211 17.17 7.62 -27.98
N ASP A 212 18.43 7.29 -27.95
CA ASP A 212 19.06 6.41 -26.99
C ASP A 212 19.97 7.19 -26.05
N PHE A 213 20.28 6.60 -24.88
CA PHE A 213 21.26 7.15 -23.95
C PHE A 213 22.10 6.05 -23.31
N ALA A 214 23.29 6.43 -22.85
CA ALA A 214 24.14 5.64 -21.96
C ALA A 214 24.63 6.54 -20.84
N VAL A 215 24.72 6.00 -19.61
CA VAL A 215 25.26 6.69 -18.44
C VAL A 215 26.19 5.74 -17.71
N GLY A 216 27.47 6.13 -17.61
CA GLY A 216 28.49 5.39 -16.87
C GLY A 216 28.50 5.79 -15.39
N ALA A 217 28.55 4.81 -14.49
CA ALA A 217 28.64 5.03 -13.04
C ALA A 217 29.34 3.86 -12.34
N GLN A 218 29.87 4.09 -11.12
CA GLN A 218 30.48 3.04 -10.30
C GLN A 218 29.42 2.12 -9.66
N ALA A 219 28.20 2.64 -9.45
CA ALA A 219 27.08 1.86 -8.91
C ALA A 219 25.74 2.31 -9.49
N VAL A 220 24.77 1.38 -9.47
CA VAL A 220 23.37 1.61 -9.88
C VAL A 220 22.46 1.18 -8.73
N ILE A 221 21.50 2.05 -8.34
CA ILE A 221 20.43 1.73 -7.38
C ILE A 221 19.12 1.59 -8.14
N VAL A 222 18.54 0.40 -8.13
CA VAL A 222 17.21 0.10 -8.71
C VAL A 222 16.12 0.43 -7.69
N ALA A 223 15.32 1.46 -7.95
CA ALA A 223 14.24 1.95 -7.09
C ALA A 223 12.92 2.19 -7.88
N SER A 224 12.70 1.36 -8.89
CA SER A 224 11.69 1.54 -9.95
C SER A 224 10.26 1.11 -9.59
N GLY A 225 10.00 0.65 -8.37
CA GLY A 225 8.68 0.16 -7.93
C GLY A 225 8.43 -1.31 -8.28
N GLY A 226 7.16 -1.73 -8.16
CA GLY A 226 6.71 -3.10 -8.36
C GLY A 226 5.93 -3.32 -9.66
N ILE A 227 5.03 -4.32 -9.65
CA ILE A 227 4.29 -4.80 -10.85
C ILE A 227 2.81 -4.40 -10.86
N GLY A 228 2.31 -3.67 -9.85
CA GLY A 228 0.87 -3.50 -9.61
C GLY A 228 0.08 -2.84 -10.74
N GLY A 229 0.72 -2.06 -11.64
CA GLY A 229 0.13 -1.47 -12.83
C GLY A 229 0.12 -2.41 -14.05
N ASN A 230 0.82 -3.55 -13.98
CA ASN A 230 0.88 -4.54 -15.03
C ASN A 230 0.05 -5.79 -14.64
N HIS A 231 -1.25 -5.74 -14.96
CA HIS A 231 -2.19 -6.80 -14.59
C HIS A 231 -1.86 -8.15 -15.25
N GLU A 232 -1.20 -8.16 -16.39
CA GLU A 232 -0.74 -9.40 -17.03
C GLU A 232 0.35 -10.06 -16.18
N LEU A 233 1.33 -9.26 -15.71
CA LEU A 233 2.40 -9.77 -14.85
C LEU A 233 1.86 -10.15 -13.46
N VAL A 234 0.87 -9.44 -12.93
CA VAL A 234 0.15 -9.82 -11.70
C VAL A 234 -0.52 -11.18 -11.87
N ARG A 235 -1.25 -11.42 -12.97
CA ARG A 235 -1.89 -12.73 -13.23
C ARG A 235 -0.87 -13.85 -13.41
N ARG A 236 0.23 -13.59 -14.09
CA ARG A 236 1.31 -14.59 -14.28
C ARG A 236 1.90 -15.06 -12.95
N ASN A 237 2.03 -14.14 -12.00
CA ASN A 237 2.59 -14.40 -10.68
C ASN A 237 1.52 -14.70 -9.62
N TRP A 238 0.24 -14.83 -10.01
CA TRP A 238 -0.85 -15.05 -9.06
C TRP A 238 -0.64 -16.33 -8.26
N PRO A 239 -0.76 -16.29 -6.91
CA PRO A 239 -0.53 -17.47 -6.09
C PRO A 239 -1.54 -18.58 -6.40
N ALA A 240 -1.08 -19.76 -6.82
CA ALA A 240 -1.95 -20.88 -7.15
C ALA A 240 -2.87 -21.32 -5.99
N SER A 241 -2.41 -21.10 -4.76
CA SER A 241 -3.19 -21.38 -3.53
C SER A 241 -4.38 -20.44 -3.31
N TRP A 242 -4.51 -19.35 -4.10
CA TRP A 242 -5.64 -18.41 -4.02
C TRP A 242 -6.72 -18.69 -5.08
N GLY A 243 -6.60 -19.78 -5.84
CA GLY A 243 -7.46 -20.07 -6.98
C GLY A 243 -6.98 -19.40 -8.26
N ALA A 244 -7.86 -19.35 -9.25
CA ALA A 244 -7.58 -18.67 -10.52
C ALA A 244 -7.40 -17.15 -10.30
N ALA A 245 -6.49 -16.55 -11.07
CA ALA A 245 -6.33 -15.10 -11.04
C ALA A 245 -7.63 -14.41 -11.50
N PRO A 246 -8.05 -13.31 -10.84
CA PRO A 246 -9.26 -12.59 -11.21
C PRO A 246 -9.25 -12.13 -12.67
N THR A 247 -10.40 -12.30 -13.35
CA THR A 247 -10.58 -11.79 -14.71
C THR A 247 -10.62 -10.26 -14.71
N HIS A 248 -11.33 -9.67 -13.74
CA HIS A 248 -11.44 -8.24 -13.57
C HIS A 248 -10.67 -7.78 -12.33
N MET A 249 -9.73 -6.89 -12.54
CA MET A 249 -8.99 -6.21 -11.49
C MET A 249 -8.96 -4.72 -11.80
N ILE A 250 -9.02 -3.90 -10.75
CA ILE A 250 -8.81 -2.46 -10.85
C ILE A 250 -7.44 -2.09 -10.29
N SER A 251 -6.91 -0.94 -10.72
CA SER A 251 -5.53 -0.56 -10.43
C SER A 251 -5.42 0.53 -9.37
N GLY A 252 -4.81 0.21 -8.25
CA GLY A 252 -4.50 1.18 -7.18
C GLY A 252 -3.19 1.93 -7.39
N VAL A 253 -2.53 1.74 -8.53
CA VAL A 253 -1.25 2.37 -8.89
C VAL A 253 -1.28 2.78 -10.37
N PRO A 254 -0.52 3.82 -10.77
CA PRO A 254 -0.42 4.22 -12.17
C PRO A 254 0.19 3.13 -13.08
N ASP A 255 -0.12 3.21 -14.37
CA ASP A 255 0.30 2.25 -15.41
C ASP A 255 1.82 2.04 -15.50
N HIS A 256 2.62 3.04 -15.08
CA HIS A 256 4.09 2.96 -15.12
C HIS A 256 4.71 2.12 -13.99
N VAL A 257 3.90 1.58 -13.10
CA VAL A 257 4.34 0.61 -12.08
C VAL A 257 4.28 -0.77 -12.71
N ASP A 258 5.16 -1.02 -13.68
CA ASP A 258 5.07 -2.10 -14.66
C ASP A 258 6.03 -3.28 -14.42
N GLY A 259 6.99 -3.12 -13.48
CA GLY A 259 7.98 -4.16 -13.14
C GLY A 259 9.11 -4.32 -14.15
N ALA A 260 9.24 -3.44 -15.14
CA ALA A 260 10.22 -3.60 -16.22
C ALA A 260 11.67 -3.77 -15.71
N MET A 261 12.07 -3.02 -14.69
CA MET A 261 13.41 -3.09 -14.13
C MET A 261 13.73 -4.39 -13.39
N LEU A 262 12.74 -5.15 -12.92
CA LEU A 262 12.98 -6.48 -12.36
C LEU A 262 13.61 -7.38 -13.43
N GLY A 263 12.97 -7.50 -14.59
CA GLY A 263 13.49 -8.27 -15.69
C GLY A 263 14.81 -7.72 -16.28
N VAL A 264 15.01 -6.41 -16.28
CA VAL A 264 16.29 -5.80 -16.68
C VAL A 264 17.41 -6.25 -15.76
N THR A 265 17.16 -6.25 -14.44
CA THR A 265 18.17 -6.65 -13.45
C THR A 265 18.42 -8.16 -13.46
N GLU A 266 17.40 -8.98 -13.70
CA GLU A 266 17.57 -10.44 -13.89
C GLU A 266 18.45 -10.77 -15.09
N ARG A 267 18.25 -10.10 -16.23
CA ARG A 267 19.13 -10.29 -17.42
C ARG A 267 20.58 -9.92 -17.14
N ALA A 268 20.84 -9.03 -16.22
CA ALA A 268 22.20 -8.67 -15.78
C ALA A 268 22.77 -9.64 -14.73
N GLY A 269 22.02 -10.66 -14.30
CA GLY A 269 22.44 -11.68 -13.35
C GLY A 269 21.92 -11.50 -11.93
N GLY A 270 21.06 -10.50 -11.66
CA GLY A 270 20.37 -10.36 -10.37
C GLY A 270 19.27 -11.41 -10.19
N ARG A 271 18.95 -11.75 -8.95
CA ARG A 271 17.92 -12.74 -8.62
C ARG A 271 16.64 -12.07 -8.12
N VAL A 272 15.49 -12.43 -8.70
CA VAL A 272 14.15 -12.11 -8.18
C VAL A 272 13.63 -13.30 -7.40
N ILE A 273 13.11 -13.06 -6.20
CA ILE A 273 12.53 -14.09 -5.33
C ILE A 273 11.10 -13.71 -4.93
N ASN A 274 10.32 -14.70 -4.49
CA ASN A 274 8.97 -14.50 -3.95
C ASN A 274 8.01 -13.76 -4.91
N ALA A 275 8.14 -13.94 -6.22
CA ALA A 275 7.36 -13.23 -7.23
C ALA A 275 5.84 -13.46 -7.10
N ASP A 276 5.42 -14.58 -6.50
CA ASP A 276 4.04 -14.94 -6.18
C ASP A 276 3.51 -14.32 -4.89
N ARG A 277 4.32 -13.57 -4.15
CA ARG A 277 3.87 -12.85 -2.95
C ARG A 277 3.44 -11.44 -3.31
N MET A 278 2.20 -11.11 -3.00
CA MET A 278 1.59 -9.84 -3.33
C MET A 278 0.58 -9.40 -2.28
N TRP A 279 0.32 -8.09 -2.21
CA TRP A 279 -0.62 -7.47 -1.28
C TRP A 279 -1.62 -6.64 -2.06
N HIS A 280 -2.69 -7.29 -2.48
CA HIS A 280 -3.83 -6.70 -3.16
C HIS A 280 -5.02 -6.60 -2.19
N TYR A 281 -5.99 -5.77 -2.51
CA TYR A 281 -7.12 -5.51 -1.63
C TYR A 281 -8.43 -5.96 -2.28
N PRO A 282 -9.32 -6.64 -1.54
CA PRO A 282 -10.65 -6.96 -2.03
C PRO A 282 -11.65 -5.79 -1.85
N GLU A 283 -11.25 -4.68 -1.20
CA GLU A 283 -12.10 -3.51 -0.92
C GLU A 283 -11.85 -2.38 -1.94
N GLY A 284 -11.64 -2.70 -3.20
CA GLY A 284 -11.44 -1.72 -4.27
C GLY A 284 -12.76 -1.21 -4.85
N ILE A 285 -12.88 0.09 -5.10
CA ILE A 285 -13.97 0.71 -5.86
C ILE A 285 -13.41 1.50 -7.04
N LEU A 286 -14.14 1.52 -8.15
CA LEU A 286 -13.78 2.31 -9.33
C LEU A 286 -13.84 3.81 -9.00
N ASN A 287 -12.78 4.51 -9.30
CA ASN A 287 -12.74 5.96 -9.10
C ASN A 287 -13.69 6.65 -10.10
N HIS A 288 -14.63 7.44 -9.60
CA HIS A 288 -15.53 8.24 -10.43
C HIS A 288 -14.83 9.35 -11.23
N SER A 289 -13.56 9.64 -10.90
CA SER A 289 -12.69 10.60 -11.59
C SER A 289 -11.31 9.97 -11.81
N PRO A 290 -11.20 9.01 -12.76
CA PRO A 290 -9.99 8.24 -12.95
C PRO A 290 -8.84 9.08 -13.49
N VAL A 291 -7.61 8.81 -12.99
CA VAL A 291 -6.37 9.46 -13.44
C VAL A 291 -5.58 8.52 -14.37
N TRP A 292 -5.65 7.21 -14.14
CA TRP A 292 -5.05 6.16 -14.97
C TRP A 292 -6.05 5.06 -15.31
N THR A 293 -5.65 4.13 -16.14
CA THR A 293 -6.50 3.03 -16.60
C THR A 293 -6.99 2.18 -15.44
N ALA A 294 -8.30 1.92 -15.38
CA ALA A 294 -8.95 1.15 -14.32
C ALA A 294 -8.61 1.66 -12.89
N HIS A 295 -8.48 2.98 -12.73
CA HIS A 295 -8.13 3.61 -11.46
C HIS A 295 -9.10 3.22 -10.35
N GLY A 296 -8.57 2.51 -9.36
CA GLY A 296 -9.31 2.04 -8.19
C GLY A 296 -8.86 2.73 -6.91
N ILE A 297 -9.81 2.91 -5.99
CA ILE A 297 -9.58 3.43 -4.64
C ILE A 297 -9.89 2.34 -3.62
N ARG A 298 -9.03 2.16 -2.61
CA ARG A 298 -9.32 1.25 -1.49
C ARG A 298 -10.24 1.92 -0.48
N ILE A 299 -11.26 1.20 -0.05
CA ILE A 299 -12.04 1.55 1.13
C ILE A 299 -11.29 1.03 2.38
N LEU A 300 -11.04 1.91 3.33
CA LEU A 300 -10.56 1.56 4.68
C LEU A 300 -11.77 1.51 5.61
N SER A 301 -12.55 0.44 5.52
CA SER A 301 -13.78 0.29 6.28
C SER A 301 -13.54 -0.06 7.76
N GLY A 302 -14.43 0.38 8.63
CA GLY A 302 -14.61 -0.22 9.96
C GLY A 302 -15.36 -1.55 9.87
N PRO A 303 -15.55 -2.27 10.99
CA PRO A 303 -16.05 -3.65 11.00
C PRO A 303 -17.57 -3.80 10.95
N SER A 304 -18.36 -2.72 10.87
CA SER A 304 -19.82 -2.81 10.98
C SER A 304 -20.57 -3.22 9.70
N PRO A 305 -20.07 -2.95 8.47
CA PRO A 305 -20.73 -3.41 7.24
C PRO A 305 -20.77 -4.94 7.17
N LEU A 306 -21.85 -5.49 6.67
CA LEU A 306 -21.89 -6.90 6.26
C LEU A 306 -21.05 -7.07 5.00
N TRP A 307 -20.17 -8.05 4.99
CA TRP A 307 -19.37 -8.40 3.82
C TRP A 307 -19.91 -9.68 3.20
N LEU A 308 -20.37 -9.57 1.96
CA LEU A 308 -21.03 -10.65 1.25
C LEU A 308 -20.24 -11.03 0.00
N ASP A 309 -20.32 -12.29 -0.37
CA ASP A 309 -19.90 -12.75 -1.69
C ASP A 309 -20.90 -12.31 -2.78
N PRO A 310 -20.61 -12.56 -4.08
CA PRO A 310 -21.55 -12.23 -5.16
C PRO A 310 -22.90 -12.91 -5.07
N GLY A 311 -23.00 -14.06 -4.41
CA GLY A 311 -24.26 -14.78 -4.16
C GLY A 311 -25.09 -14.21 -3.01
N GLY A 312 -24.56 -13.22 -2.27
CA GLY A 312 -25.23 -12.64 -1.11
C GLY A 312 -24.99 -13.39 0.20
N GLU A 313 -24.13 -14.40 0.20
CA GLU A 313 -23.71 -15.11 1.41
C GLU A 313 -22.68 -14.30 2.18
N ARG A 314 -22.85 -14.24 3.50
CA ARG A 314 -21.92 -13.52 4.38
C ARG A 314 -20.58 -14.22 4.46
N LEU A 315 -19.49 -13.49 4.30
CA LEU A 315 -18.16 -14.04 4.49
C LEU A 315 -18.01 -14.61 5.92
N PRO A 316 -17.33 -15.77 6.08
CA PRO A 316 -17.21 -16.41 7.37
C PRO A 316 -16.33 -15.62 8.32
N PRO A 317 -16.55 -15.68 9.65
CA PRO A 317 -15.62 -15.13 10.62
C PRO A 317 -14.21 -15.75 10.45
N PRO A 318 -13.13 -14.97 10.61
CA PRO A 318 -13.09 -13.56 11.02
C PRO A 318 -13.02 -12.55 9.87
N LEU A 319 -13.51 -12.89 8.67
CA LEU A 319 -13.41 -12.06 7.48
C LEU A 319 -14.39 -10.88 7.54
N PHE A 320 -14.13 -9.97 8.47
CA PHE A 320 -14.88 -8.73 8.63
C PHE A 320 -14.12 -7.57 7.99
N PRO A 321 -14.81 -6.51 7.50
CA PRO A 321 -14.15 -5.32 7.04
C PRO A 321 -13.19 -4.74 8.10
N GLY A 322 -11.98 -4.33 7.67
CA GLY A 322 -10.95 -3.81 8.57
C GLY A 322 -10.27 -4.84 9.47
N PHE A 323 -10.46 -6.14 9.22
CA PHE A 323 -9.78 -7.24 9.94
C PHE A 323 -8.72 -7.91 9.08
N ASP A 324 -9.09 -8.80 8.17
CA ASP A 324 -8.17 -9.58 7.34
C ASP A 324 -8.47 -9.45 5.86
N SER A 325 -7.95 -8.41 5.22
CA SER A 325 -8.13 -8.17 3.79
C SER A 325 -7.57 -9.32 2.94
N LEU A 326 -6.41 -9.88 3.30
CA LEU A 326 -5.82 -10.98 2.55
C LEU A 326 -6.62 -12.28 2.68
N GLY A 327 -7.13 -12.58 3.88
CA GLY A 327 -8.02 -13.72 4.09
C GLY A 327 -9.30 -13.59 3.30
N ALA A 328 -9.90 -12.40 3.26
CA ALA A 328 -11.08 -12.11 2.46
C ALA A 328 -10.78 -12.22 0.95
N LEU A 329 -9.64 -11.69 0.48
CA LEU A 329 -9.22 -11.85 -0.91
C LEU A 329 -9.10 -13.32 -1.31
N ARG A 330 -8.41 -14.13 -0.50
CA ARG A 330 -8.26 -15.58 -0.72
C ARG A 330 -9.60 -16.31 -0.75
N HIS A 331 -10.51 -15.95 0.15
CA HIS A 331 -11.84 -16.56 0.20
C HIS A 331 -12.63 -16.25 -1.06
N ILE A 332 -12.67 -14.99 -1.48
CA ILE A 332 -13.41 -14.54 -2.66
C ILE A 332 -12.83 -15.17 -3.93
N THR A 333 -11.52 -15.08 -4.15
CA THR A 333 -10.89 -15.63 -5.36
C THR A 333 -10.84 -17.15 -5.38
N GLY A 334 -10.66 -17.79 -4.21
CA GLY A 334 -10.74 -19.25 -4.07
C GLY A 334 -12.12 -19.83 -4.38
N ALA A 335 -13.18 -19.03 -4.19
CA ALA A 335 -14.55 -19.38 -4.62
C ALA A 335 -14.81 -19.08 -6.11
N GLY A 336 -13.82 -18.56 -6.84
CA GLY A 336 -13.93 -18.24 -8.26
C GLY A 336 -14.56 -16.87 -8.56
N TYR A 337 -14.63 -15.99 -7.57
CA TYR A 337 -15.18 -14.65 -7.72
C TYR A 337 -14.08 -13.58 -7.86
N ASP A 338 -14.42 -12.45 -8.46
CA ASP A 338 -13.54 -11.29 -8.62
C ASP A 338 -14.11 -9.99 -8.04
N TYR A 339 -15.27 -10.09 -7.37
CA TYR A 339 -15.88 -9.00 -6.63
C TYR A 339 -16.62 -9.50 -5.38
N SER A 340 -17.03 -8.57 -4.54
CA SER A 340 -17.83 -8.82 -3.33
C SER A 340 -18.70 -7.60 -3.02
N TRP A 341 -19.52 -7.68 -1.96
CA TRP A 341 -20.41 -6.61 -1.56
C TRP A 341 -20.20 -6.20 -0.10
N LEU A 342 -20.14 -4.90 0.16
CA LEU A 342 -20.35 -4.35 1.50
C LEU A 342 -21.80 -3.84 1.58
N VAL A 343 -22.56 -4.31 2.59
CA VAL A 343 -23.93 -3.84 2.87
C VAL A 343 -23.98 -3.15 4.23
N LEU A 344 -24.49 -1.93 4.25
CA LEU A 344 -24.49 -1.05 5.42
C LEU A 344 -25.60 0.01 5.30
N ASP A 345 -25.77 0.81 6.33
CA ASP A 345 -26.61 2.00 6.30
C ASP A 345 -25.77 3.29 6.14
N ARG A 346 -26.44 4.40 5.85
CA ARG A 346 -25.78 5.71 5.68
C ARG A 346 -25.02 6.17 6.92
N ARG A 347 -25.49 5.84 8.11
CA ARG A 347 -24.84 6.20 9.39
C ARG A 347 -23.51 5.47 9.55
N THR A 348 -23.47 4.19 9.26
CA THR A 348 -22.24 3.40 9.25
C THR A 348 -21.25 3.95 8.23
N LEU A 349 -21.73 4.20 7.00
CA LEU A 349 -20.89 4.77 5.94
C LEU A 349 -20.27 6.10 6.35
N SER A 350 -21.04 7.00 6.91
CA SER A 350 -20.57 8.34 7.34
C SER A 350 -19.46 8.28 8.39
N THR A 351 -19.41 7.22 9.20
CA THR A 351 -18.44 7.09 10.30
C THR A 351 -17.26 6.17 9.93
N GLU A 352 -17.55 5.06 9.24
CA GLU A 352 -16.57 3.98 9.06
C GLU A 352 -15.91 3.96 7.69
N PHE A 353 -16.46 4.66 6.68
CA PHE A 353 -15.82 4.74 5.38
C PHE A 353 -14.73 5.82 5.38
N ALA A 354 -13.49 5.37 5.28
CA ALA A 354 -12.37 6.20 4.89
C ALA A 354 -11.85 5.70 3.54
N LEU A 355 -11.47 6.62 2.68
CA LEU A 355 -10.89 6.30 1.39
C LEU A 355 -9.38 6.43 1.48
N SER A 356 -8.65 5.47 0.93
CA SER A 356 -7.19 5.56 0.84
C SER A 356 -6.82 6.53 -0.29
N GLY A 357 -5.65 7.16 -0.14
CA GLY A 357 -5.13 8.07 -1.17
C GLY A 357 -5.04 9.51 -0.69
N SER A 358 -4.01 10.21 -1.15
CA SER A 358 -3.81 11.62 -0.84
C SER A 358 -4.88 12.50 -1.48
N GLU A 359 -5.33 12.14 -2.68
CA GLU A 359 -6.36 12.82 -3.46
C GLU A 359 -7.76 12.68 -2.84
N GLN A 360 -8.00 11.58 -2.11
CA GLN A 360 -9.26 11.33 -1.41
C GLN A 360 -9.30 11.95 0.00
N ASN A 361 -8.22 12.59 0.41
CA ASN A 361 -8.09 13.23 1.72
C ASN A 361 -7.51 14.64 1.60
N PRO A 362 -8.17 15.55 0.84
CA PRO A 362 -7.63 16.87 0.53
C PRO A 362 -7.38 17.73 1.77
N ASP A 363 -8.17 17.57 2.82
CA ASP A 363 -8.00 18.25 4.10
C ASP A 363 -6.71 17.83 4.84
N LEU A 364 -6.45 16.53 4.90
CA LEU A 364 -5.21 15.99 5.49
C LEU A 364 -3.99 16.31 4.62
N THR A 365 -4.14 16.14 3.31
CA THR A 365 -3.08 16.40 2.32
C THR A 365 -2.73 17.88 2.26
N GLY A 366 -3.73 18.75 2.28
CA GLY A 366 -3.57 20.22 2.31
C GLY A 366 -3.23 20.77 3.68
N LYS A 367 -3.14 19.93 4.71
CA LYS A 367 -2.85 20.32 6.10
C LYS A 367 -3.87 21.32 6.65
N ASP A 368 -5.14 21.22 6.23
CA ASP A 368 -6.23 22.10 6.68
C ASP A 368 -6.90 21.57 7.96
N ILE A 369 -6.40 22.06 9.09
CA ILE A 369 -6.90 21.63 10.42
C ILE A 369 -8.39 21.97 10.63
N ARG A 370 -8.91 23.03 9.98
CA ARG A 370 -10.32 23.41 10.14
C ARG A 370 -11.24 22.40 9.47
N GLN A 371 -10.88 21.95 8.28
CA GLN A 371 -11.61 20.90 7.58
C GLN A 371 -11.50 19.56 8.32
N VAL A 372 -10.31 19.21 8.86
CA VAL A 372 -10.12 17.99 9.66
C VAL A 372 -11.01 18.00 10.91
N ILE A 373 -11.09 19.12 11.63
CA ILE A 373 -12.01 19.26 12.77
C ILE A 373 -13.47 19.17 12.31
N GLY A 374 -13.77 19.64 11.11
CA GLY A 374 -15.09 19.52 10.48
C GLY A 374 -15.59 18.09 10.34
N ARG A 375 -14.69 17.08 10.19
CA ARG A 375 -15.07 15.66 10.18
C ARG A 375 -15.80 15.21 11.46
N ALA A 376 -15.50 15.85 12.61
CA ALA A 376 -16.16 15.54 13.88
C ALA A 376 -17.63 16.02 13.97
N ARG A 377 -18.08 16.86 13.02
CA ARG A 377 -19.46 17.38 12.99
C ARG A 377 -20.48 16.37 12.43
N GLY A 378 -20.01 15.21 12.00
CA GLY A 378 -20.84 14.13 11.44
C GLY A 378 -21.12 14.28 9.95
N GLY A 379 -21.62 13.18 9.36
CA GLY A 379 -21.85 13.05 7.92
C GLY A 379 -20.61 12.50 7.17
N PRO A 380 -20.80 12.04 5.93
CA PRO A 380 -19.71 11.56 5.11
C PRO A 380 -18.76 12.71 4.75
N THR A 381 -17.47 12.41 4.61
CA THR A 381 -16.52 13.40 4.07
C THR A 381 -16.90 13.76 2.62
N GLY A 382 -16.48 14.94 2.15
CA GLY A 382 -16.77 15.37 0.77
C GLY A 382 -16.42 14.32 -0.30
N PRO A 383 -15.23 13.69 -0.26
CA PRO A 383 -14.89 12.59 -1.17
C PRO A 383 -15.83 11.38 -1.05
N VAL A 384 -16.20 10.96 0.16
CA VAL A 384 -17.16 9.85 0.36
C VAL A 384 -18.54 10.20 -0.19
N GLN A 385 -19.02 11.43 0.03
CA GLN A 385 -20.27 11.90 -0.56
C GLN A 385 -20.22 11.90 -2.09
N ALA A 386 -19.07 12.30 -2.67
CA ALA A 386 -18.88 12.27 -4.12
C ALA A 386 -18.97 10.85 -4.71
N PHE A 387 -18.50 9.84 -3.97
CA PHE A 387 -18.68 8.44 -4.35
C PHE A 387 -20.14 7.97 -4.22
N LEU A 388 -20.87 8.40 -3.20
CA LEU A 388 -22.31 8.12 -3.09
C LEU A 388 -23.10 8.69 -4.26
N ASP A 389 -22.72 9.90 -4.72
CA ASP A 389 -23.45 10.61 -5.77
C ASP A 389 -23.07 10.13 -7.20
N ARG A 390 -21.82 9.70 -7.40
CA ARG A 390 -21.23 9.47 -8.74
C ARG A 390 -20.48 8.16 -8.88
N GLY A 391 -20.22 7.43 -7.78
CA GLY A 391 -19.46 6.19 -7.80
C GLY A 391 -20.24 5.08 -8.51
N PRO A 392 -19.66 4.43 -9.54
CA PRO A 392 -20.37 3.41 -10.31
C PRO A 392 -20.65 2.13 -9.52
N ASP A 393 -20.03 1.95 -8.37
CA ASP A 393 -20.15 0.75 -7.55
C ASP A 393 -21.12 0.91 -6.37
N PHE A 394 -21.83 2.04 -6.26
CA PHE A 394 -22.71 2.34 -5.13
C PHE A 394 -24.19 2.19 -5.50
N VAL A 395 -24.90 1.41 -4.71
CA VAL A 395 -26.36 1.26 -4.77
C VAL A 395 -26.96 1.79 -3.48
N VAL A 396 -27.79 2.83 -3.56
CA VAL A 396 -28.45 3.44 -2.40
C VAL A 396 -29.94 3.27 -2.55
N ARG A 397 -30.61 2.59 -1.63
CA ARG A 397 -32.05 2.31 -1.70
C ARG A 397 -32.70 2.35 -0.32
N PRO A 398 -33.97 2.73 -0.22
CA PRO A 398 -34.69 2.83 1.06
C PRO A 398 -35.05 1.47 1.67
N THR A 399 -35.17 0.41 0.88
CA THR A 399 -35.56 -0.92 1.35
C THR A 399 -34.59 -2.01 0.93
N VAL A 400 -34.55 -3.12 1.69
CA VAL A 400 -33.73 -4.28 1.34
C VAL A 400 -34.13 -4.89 -0.01
N ALA A 401 -35.41 -4.89 -0.34
CA ALA A 401 -35.89 -5.45 -1.61
C ALA A 401 -35.40 -4.62 -2.81
N GLU A 402 -35.48 -3.31 -2.72
CA GLU A 402 -34.96 -2.40 -3.75
C GLU A 402 -33.43 -2.43 -3.80
N LEU A 403 -32.76 -2.61 -2.64
CA LEU A 403 -31.30 -2.75 -2.59
C LEU A 403 -30.86 -4.01 -3.35
N ALA A 404 -31.47 -5.18 -3.07
CA ALA A 404 -31.18 -6.42 -3.76
C ALA A 404 -31.42 -6.30 -5.29
N LYS A 405 -32.52 -5.66 -5.68
CA LYS A 405 -32.79 -5.38 -7.09
C LYS A 405 -31.69 -4.51 -7.70
N GLY A 406 -31.30 -3.42 -7.05
CA GLY A 406 -30.25 -2.53 -7.54
C GLY A 406 -28.87 -3.21 -7.62
N MET A 407 -28.55 -4.13 -6.69
CA MET A 407 -27.32 -4.93 -6.73
C MET A 407 -27.31 -5.84 -7.96
N ASN A 408 -28.41 -6.53 -8.24
CA ASN A 408 -28.55 -7.38 -9.43
C ASN A 408 -28.50 -6.57 -10.73
N GLU A 409 -29.18 -5.42 -10.79
CA GLU A 409 -29.13 -4.50 -11.94
C GLU A 409 -27.68 -4.04 -12.21
N LEU A 410 -26.91 -3.71 -11.17
CA LEU A 410 -25.54 -3.23 -11.31
C LEU A 410 -24.60 -4.30 -11.87
N THR A 411 -24.83 -5.57 -11.57
CA THR A 411 -24.00 -6.69 -12.05
C THR A 411 -24.56 -7.37 -13.31
N GLY A 412 -25.80 -7.08 -13.68
CA GLY A 412 -26.49 -7.76 -14.77
C GLY A 412 -26.82 -9.23 -14.43
N THR A 413 -27.02 -9.54 -13.14
CA THR A 413 -27.29 -10.90 -12.63
C THR A 413 -28.52 -10.92 -11.74
N ASP A 414 -28.97 -12.11 -11.36
CA ASP A 414 -30.08 -12.33 -10.40
C ASP A 414 -29.58 -13.12 -9.16
N LEU A 415 -28.31 -12.95 -8.80
CA LEU A 415 -27.69 -13.74 -7.73
C LEU A 415 -28.17 -13.36 -6.33
N ILE A 416 -28.56 -12.10 -6.12
CA ILE A 416 -28.96 -11.60 -4.80
C ILE A 416 -30.46 -11.82 -4.59
N ASP A 417 -30.81 -12.79 -3.73
CA ASP A 417 -32.20 -12.99 -3.31
C ASP A 417 -32.63 -12.01 -2.21
N ALA A 418 -33.64 -11.19 -2.48
CA ALA A 418 -34.12 -10.15 -1.56
C ALA A 418 -34.60 -10.70 -0.20
N LYS A 419 -35.19 -11.91 -0.19
CA LYS A 419 -35.68 -12.53 1.07
C LYS A 419 -34.51 -13.00 1.93
N THR A 420 -33.52 -13.59 1.31
CA THR A 420 -32.28 -14.03 1.99
C THR A 420 -31.51 -12.84 2.54
N LEU A 421 -31.28 -11.79 1.74
CA LEU A 421 -30.62 -10.56 2.19
C LEU A 421 -31.38 -9.93 3.37
N ARG A 422 -32.73 -9.86 3.30
CA ARG A 422 -33.56 -9.34 4.40
C ARG A 422 -33.37 -10.15 5.68
N ARG A 423 -33.41 -11.48 5.61
CA ARG A 423 -33.21 -12.37 6.77
C ARG A 423 -31.84 -12.16 7.40
N LEU A 424 -30.81 -11.99 6.58
CA LEU A 424 -29.44 -11.76 7.04
C LEU A 424 -29.31 -10.42 7.78
N VAL A 425 -29.86 -9.34 7.24
CA VAL A 425 -29.85 -8.02 7.90
C VAL A 425 -30.67 -8.05 9.18
N GLN A 426 -31.84 -8.69 9.19
CA GLN A 426 -32.67 -8.84 10.39
C GLN A 426 -31.97 -9.66 11.47
N ALA A 427 -31.30 -10.76 11.11
CA ALA A 427 -30.55 -11.58 12.06
C ALA A 427 -29.41 -10.78 12.73
N ARG A 428 -28.65 -10.00 11.93
CA ARG A 428 -27.63 -9.08 12.47
C ARG A 428 -28.26 -8.07 13.42
N ASP A 429 -29.34 -7.42 13.04
CA ASP A 429 -30.00 -6.39 13.84
C ASP A 429 -30.56 -6.95 15.16
N GLN A 430 -31.05 -8.19 15.15
CA GLN A 430 -31.46 -8.88 16.35
C GLN A 430 -30.28 -9.12 17.30
N GLN A 431 -29.11 -9.50 16.77
CA GLN A 431 -27.90 -9.67 17.57
C GLN A 431 -27.39 -8.36 18.17
N VAL A 432 -27.48 -7.26 17.41
CA VAL A 432 -27.19 -5.91 17.94
C VAL A 432 -28.15 -5.54 19.07
N SER A 433 -29.44 -5.83 18.91
CA SER A 433 -30.47 -5.51 19.92
C SER A 433 -30.35 -6.35 21.18
N SER A 434 -30.03 -7.64 21.04
CA SER A 434 -29.91 -8.55 22.18
C SER A 434 -28.67 -8.25 23.04
N GLY A 435 -27.57 -7.85 22.40
CA GLY A 435 -26.31 -7.55 23.07
C GLY A 435 -25.63 -8.75 23.75
N LEU A 436 -26.09 -9.98 23.50
CA LEU A 436 -25.64 -11.20 24.21
C LEU A 436 -24.42 -11.89 23.57
N GLY A 437 -23.89 -11.32 22.50
CA GLY A 437 -22.56 -11.72 21.99
C GLY A 437 -22.52 -13.01 21.17
N LYS A 438 -23.61 -13.42 20.52
CA LYS A 438 -23.64 -14.61 19.65
C LYS A 438 -22.95 -14.36 18.31
N ASP A 439 -23.17 -13.19 17.68
CA ASP A 439 -22.58 -12.86 16.38
C ASP A 439 -21.14 -12.36 16.56
N PRO A 440 -20.13 -13.07 16.01
CA PRO A 440 -18.72 -12.70 16.17
C PRO A 440 -18.38 -11.31 15.66
N GLN A 441 -19.00 -10.83 14.56
CA GLN A 441 -18.75 -9.50 14.03
C GLN A 441 -19.32 -8.40 14.94
N VAL A 442 -20.51 -8.61 15.51
CA VAL A 442 -21.11 -7.65 16.45
C VAL A 442 -20.24 -7.56 17.72
N VAL A 443 -19.73 -8.70 18.21
CA VAL A 443 -18.78 -8.73 19.33
C VAL A 443 -17.48 -8.01 18.99
N ALA A 444 -16.91 -8.29 17.81
CA ALA A 444 -15.66 -7.66 17.34
C ALA A 444 -15.83 -6.14 17.20
N THR A 445 -16.95 -5.67 16.64
CA THR A 445 -17.27 -4.24 16.52
C THR A 445 -17.36 -3.57 17.89
N ALA A 446 -18.07 -4.19 18.84
CA ALA A 446 -18.19 -3.67 20.20
C ALA A 446 -16.84 -3.65 20.93
N ALA A 447 -16.04 -4.70 20.78
CA ALA A 447 -14.72 -4.80 21.39
C ALA A 447 -13.73 -3.78 20.80
N ALA A 448 -13.75 -3.57 19.49
CA ALA A 448 -12.88 -2.60 18.82
C ALA A 448 -13.08 -1.17 19.35
N ARG A 449 -14.29 -0.81 19.76
CA ARG A 449 -14.58 0.50 20.37
C ARG A 449 -13.97 0.72 21.76
N ARG A 450 -13.38 -0.29 22.38
CA ARG A 450 -12.61 -0.13 23.62
C ARG A 450 -11.35 0.69 23.39
N TYR A 451 -10.77 0.59 22.20
CA TYR A 451 -9.67 1.48 21.82
C TYR A 451 -10.21 2.89 21.51
N ILE A 452 -9.65 3.89 22.20
CA ILE A 452 -10.13 5.28 22.10
C ILE A 452 -9.97 5.85 20.68
N GLY A 453 -8.89 5.48 19.97
CA GLY A 453 -8.65 5.90 18.59
C GLY A 453 -9.78 5.47 17.65
N ASP A 454 -10.14 4.18 17.68
CA ASP A 454 -11.23 3.64 16.87
C ASP A 454 -12.59 4.22 17.25
N ARG A 455 -12.84 4.35 18.55
CA ARG A 455 -14.09 4.92 19.05
C ARG A 455 -14.35 6.35 18.59
N LEU A 456 -13.28 7.14 18.48
CA LEU A 456 -13.39 8.56 18.11
C LEU A 456 -13.40 8.79 16.58
N THR A 457 -12.76 7.90 15.80
CA THR A 457 -12.46 8.23 14.40
C THR A 457 -12.97 7.22 13.37
N ARG A 458 -13.27 5.97 13.76
CA ARG A 458 -13.45 4.91 12.77
C ARG A 458 -14.58 3.94 12.99
N ILE A 459 -15.13 3.78 14.21
CA ILE A 459 -16.09 2.70 14.48
C ILE A 459 -17.34 3.30 15.09
N VAL A 460 -18.44 3.18 14.37
CA VAL A 460 -19.76 3.59 14.82
C VAL A 460 -20.22 2.73 16.01
N ARG A 461 -21.03 3.32 16.90
CA ARG A 461 -21.69 2.51 17.93
C ARG A 461 -22.61 1.48 17.26
N PRO A 462 -22.54 0.19 17.65
CA PRO A 462 -23.43 -0.83 17.10
C PRO A 462 -24.90 -0.37 17.17
N HIS A 463 -25.59 -0.43 16.04
CA HIS A 463 -27.00 -0.03 15.89
C HIS A 463 -27.65 -0.92 14.80
N ARG A 464 -28.96 -0.90 14.76
CA ARG A 464 -29.73 -1.65 13.74
C ARG A 464 -29.66 -0.92 12.41
N PHE A 465 -29.54 -1.65 11.31
CA PHE A 465 -29.64 -1.09 9.96
C PHE A 465 -31.11 -0.83 9.58
N LEU A 466 -32.02 -1.67 10.09
CA LEU A 466 -33.47 -1.51 9.92
C LEU A 466 -34.05 -0.87 11.18
N ASP A 467 -33.73 0.38 11.43
CA ASP A 467 -34.29 1.13 12.53
C ASP A 467 -35.42 2.08 12.07
N ALA A 468 -36.03 2.79 13.03
CA ALA A 468 -37.12 3.71 12.75
C ALA A 468 -36.66 5.04 12.10
N SER A 469 -35.34 5.27 11.92
CA SER A 469 -34.83 6.49 11.31
C SER A 469 -35.15 6.59 9.82
N GLY A 470 -35.36 5.42 9.18
CA GLY A 470 -35.58 5.36 7.73
C GLY A 470 -34.36 5.71 6.90
N ASP A 471 -33.16 5.63 7.48
CA ASP A 471 -31.92 5.87 6.76
C ASP A 471 -31.79 4.86 5.59
N PRO A 472 -31.41 5.33 4.40
CA PRO A 472 -31.26 4.44 3.26
C PRO A 472 -30.13 3.42 3.49
N LEU A 473 -30.35 2.23 2.96
CA LEU A 473 -29.35 1.19 2.87
C LEU A 473 -28.40 1.44 1.69
N VAL A 474 -27.17 1.03 1.85
CA VAL A 474 -26.13 1.17 0.85
C VAL A 474 -25.50 -0.20 0.59
N ALA A 475 -25.38 -0.59 -0.66
CA ALA A 475 -24.53 -1.68 -1.08
C ALA A 475 -23.38 -1.11 -1.93
N VAL A 476 -22.17 -1.60 -1.67
CA VAL A 476 -20.97 -1.18 -2.41
C VAL A 476 -20.35 -2.43 -3.04
N ARG A 477 -20.26 -2.45 -4.37
CA ARG A 477 -19.52 -3.49 -5.08
C ARG A 477 -18.02 -3.24 -4.92
N CYS A 478 -17.33 -4.22 -4.34
CA CYS A 478 -15.91 -4.19 -4.10
C CYS A 478 -15.17 -5.09 -5.08
N HIS A 479 -14.19 -4.55 -5.77
CA HIS A 479 -13.35 -5.25 -6.74
C HIS A 479 -11.99 -5.61 -6.15
N VAL A 480 -11.32 -6.59 -6.76
CA VAL A 480 -9.91 -6.84 -6.49
C VAL A 480 -9.07 -5.66 -7.02
N LEU A 481 -8.41 -4.97 -6.10
CA LEU A 481 -7.57 -3.81 -6.36
C LEU A 481 -6.09 -4.21 -6.32
N THR A 482 -5.38 -4.13 -7.45
CA THR A 482 -3.95 -4.38 -7.46
C THR A 482 -3.21 -3.26 -6.75
N ARG A 483 -2.21 -3.59 -5.92
CA ARG A 483 -1.50 -2.56 -5.16
C ARG A 483 -0.01 -2.83 -5.00
N LYS A 484 0.38 -3.88 -4.26
CA LYS A 484 1.77 -4.09 -3.85
C LYS A 484 2.32 -5.44 -4.28
N THR A 485 3.55 -5.40 -4.79
CA THR A 485 4.42 -6.56 -4.92
C THR A 485 5.15 -6.74 -3.60
N LEU A 486 5.12 -7.94 -3.04
CA LEU A 486 5.86 -8.25 -1.81
C LEU A 486 7.19 -8.91 -2.10
N GLY A 487 7.30 -9.69 -3.19
CA GLY A 487 8.55 -10.20 -3.71
C GLY A 487 9.35 -9.14 -4.48
N GLY A 488 10.54 -9.48 -4.92
CA GLY A 488 11.40 -8.58 -5.69
C GLY A 488 12.84 -9.04 -5.77
N LEU A 489 13.73 -8.13 -6.13
CA LEU A 489 15.17 -8.37 -6.17
C LEU A 489 15.68 -8.76 -4.78
N GLU A 490 16.32 -9.92 -4.70
CA GLU A 490 16.96 -10.39 -3.47
C GLU A 490 18.13 -9.49 -3.13
N THR A 491 18.19 -9.01 -1.86
CA THR A 491 19.26 -8.14 -1.40
C THR A 491 19.76 -8.56 -0.04
N ASP A 492 21.07 -8.41 0.20
CA ASP A 492 21.64 -8.49 1.54
C ASP A 492 21.31 -7.24 2.39
N LEU A 493 21.78 -7.20 3.65
CA LEU A 493 21.53 -6.07 4.56
C LEU A 493 22.22 -4.75 4.15
N SER A 494 23.09 -4.77 3.14
CA SER A 494 23.65 -3.59 2.52
C SER A 494 22.90 -3.16 1.27
N ALA A 495 21.73 -3.76 1.01
CA ALA A 495 20.91 -3.55 -0.18
C ALA A 495 21.61 -3.93 -1.51
N ARG A 496 22.72 -4.70 -1.47
CA ARG A 496 23.36 -5.21 -2.68
C ARG A 496 22.49 -6.31 -3.30
N VAL A 497 22.23 -6.23 -4.58
CA VAL A 497 21.48 -7.26 -5.30
C VAL A 497 22.30 -8.54 -5.37
N LEU A 498 21.67 -9.68 -5.10
CA LEU A 498 22.31 -10.98 -5.11
C LEU A 498 22.09 -11.71 -6.45
N ARG A 499 23.04 -12.56 -6.82
CA ARG A 499 22.95 -13.53 -7.89
C ARG A 499 22.33 -14.84 -7.38
N SER A 500 22.07 -15.77 -8.28
CA SER A 500 21.53 -17.10 -7.95
C SER A 500 22.47 -17.94 -7.07
N ASP A 501 23.75 -17.67 -7.07
CA ASP A 501 24.76 -18.30 -6.20
C ASP A 501 24.86 -17.65 -4.80
N GLY A 502 24.03 -16.65 -4.52
CA GLY A 502 24.00 -15.89 -3.26
C GLY A 502 25.10 -14.83 -3.13
N GLN A 503 25.98 -14.68 -4.13
CA GLN A 503 27.00 -13.62 -4.13
C GLN A 503 26.41 -12.28 -4.61
N PRO A 504 26.89 -11.15 -4.10
CA PRO A 504 26.48 -9.84 -4.60
C PRO A 504 26.82 -9.68 -6.09
N LEU A 505 25.88 -9.12 -6.86
CA LEU A 505 26.12 -8.61 -8.21
C LEU A 505 26.86 -7.28 -8.08
N PRO A 506 28.16 -7.19 -8.45
CA PRO A 506 28.95 -6.00 -8.21
C PRO A 506 28.38 -4.76 -8.89
N GLY A 507 28.33 -3.63 -8.19
CA GLY A 507 27.85 -2.37 -8.70
C GLY A 507 26.31 -2.22 -8.71
N VAL A 508 25.53 -3.17 -8.16
CA VAL A 508 24.07 -3.08 -8.16
C VAL A 508 23.49 -3.13 -6.75
N TYR A 509 22.60 -2.18 -6.47
CA TYR A 509 21.79 -2.09 -5.26
C TYR A 509 20.32 -2.02 -5.62
N ALA A 510 19.43 -2.42 -4.72
CA ALA A 510 18.00 -2.24 -4.91
C ALA A 510 17.30 -1.78 -3.64
N ALA A 511 16.26 -0.94 -3.81
CA ALA A 511 15.50 -0.39 -2.69
C ALA A 511 14.01 -0.20 -3.02
N GLY A 512 13.19 -0.11 -1.98
CA GLY A 512 11.75 0.02 -2.10
C GLY A 512 11.10 -1.24 -2.66
N GLU A 513 9.98 -1.07 -3.34
CA GLU A 513 9.15 -2.19 -3.82
C GLU A 513 9.88 -3.09 -4.83
N ALA A 514 10.86 -2.55 -5.59
CA ALA A 514 11.70 -3.34 -6.49
C ALA A 514 12.52 -4.43 -5.75
N ALA A 515 12.83 -4.21 -4.47
CA ALA A 515 13.50 -5.19 -3.59
C ALA A 515 12.52 -5.85 -2.59
N GLY A 516 11.22 -5.91 -2.90
CA GLY A 516 10.21 -6.40 -1.96
C GLY A 516 10.24 -5.63 -0.62
N PHE A 517 10.60 -4.34 -0.66
CA PHE A 517 10.84 -3.43 0.46
C PHE A 517 12.05 -3.79 1.34
N GLY A 518 12.81 -4.80 0.97
CA GLY A 518 14.04 -5.29 1.59
C GLY A 518 14.16 -6.80 1.46
N GLY A 519 15.35 -7.29 1.12
CA GLY A 519 15.68 -8.71 1.07
C GLY A 519 15.00 -9.52 -0.05
N GLY A 520 14.18 -8.89 -0.90
CA GLY A 520 13.33 -9.57 -1.86
C GLY A 520 12.03 -10.09 -1.27
N GLY A 521 11.57 -9.54 -0.11
CA GLY A 521 10.28 -9.97 0.45
C GLY A 521 10.13 -9.82 1.96
N VAL A 522 10.53 -8.68 2.52
CA VAL A 522 10.52 -8.42 3.97
C VAL A 522 9.16 -8.67 4.65
N HIS A 523 8.07 -8.57 3.92
CA HIS A 523 6.72 -8.77 4.44
C HIS A 523 6.23 -10.23 4.41
N GLY A 524 6.97 -11.15 3.76
CA GLY A 524 6.51 -12.51 3.55
C GLY A 524 5.16 -12.53 2.82
N TYR A 525 4.15 -13.22 3.36
CA TYR A 525 2.81 -13.29 2.78
C TYR A 525 1.88 -12.15 3.20
N ARG A 526 2.13 -11.51 4.36
CA ARG A 526 1.22 -10.51 4.94
C ARG A 526 2.01 -9.34 5.50
N ALA A 527 1.68 -8.14 5.04
CA ALA A 527 2.28 -6.92 5.55
C ALA A 527 1.57 -6.41 6.82
N LEU A 528 2.34 -5.82 7.72
CA LEU A 528 1.80 -4.89 8.70
C LEU A 528 1.64 -3.52 8.05
N GLU A 529 0.53 -2.86 8.32
CA GLU A 529 0.24 -1.57 7.67
C GLU A 529 1.16 -0.45 8.19
N GLY A 530 1.50 0.47 7.28
CA GLY A 530 2.49 1.53 7.55
C GLY A 530 3.94 1.12 7.27
N THR A 531 4.16 -0.12 6.81
CA THR A 531 5.46 -0.69 6.53
C THR A 531 5.94 -0.47 5.09
N PHE A 532 5.04 -0.23 4.14
CA PHE A 532 5.41 -0.01 2.72
C PHE A 532 6.21 1.28 2.52
N LEU A 533 5.66 2.43 2.93
CA LEU A 533 6.40 3.69 2.90
C LEU A 533 7.63 3.62 3.82
N GLY A 534 7.46 2.98 4.98
CA GLY A 534 8.55 2.74 5.90
C GLY A 534 9.68 1.91 5.31
N GLY A 535 9.35 0.86 4.54
CA GLY A 535 10.31 0.03 3.83
C GLY A 535 11.05 0.79 2.73
N CYS A 536 10.35 1.68 1.99
CA CYS A 536 11.00 2.59 1.04
C CYS A 536 11.99 3.52 1.72
N LEU A 537 11.63 4.08 2.89
CA LEU A 537 12.51 4.95 3.67
C LEU A 537 13.74 4.18 4.19
N PHE A 538 13.53 2.99 4.72
CA PHE A 538 14.56 2.17 5.33
C PHE A 538 15.54 1.63 4.29
N SER A 539 15.03 0.93 3.27
CA SER A 539 15.87 0.33 2.23
C SER A 539 16.55 1.39 1.36
N GLY A 540 15.87 2.50 1.04
CA GLY A 540 16.48 3.61 0.31
C GLY A 540 17.64 4.25 1.07
N ARG A 541 17.48 4.43 2.40
CA ARG A 541 18.56 4.95 3.26
C ARG A 541 19.75 4.00 3.33
N ILE A 542 19.50 2.70 3.48
CA ILE A 542 20.56 1.69 3.48
C ILE A 542 21.28 1.65 2.13
N ALA A 543 20.54 1.58 1.02
CA ALA A 543 21.13 1.52 -0.31
C ALA A 543 21.99 2.76 -0.61
N GLY A 544 21.48 3.96 -0.27
CA GLY A 544 22.23 5.21 -0.47
C GLY A 544 23.53 5.23 0.32
N ARG A 545 23.50 4.85 1.59
CA ARG A 545 24.69 4.82 2.45
C ARG A 545 25.70 3.74 2.05
N ALA A 546 25.21 2.55 1.72
CA ALA A 546 26.07 1.45 1.31
C ALA A 546 26.75 1.75 -0.04
N ALA A 547 26.01 2.28 -1.01
CA ALA A 547 26.59 2.71 -2.28
C ALA A 547 27.58 3.87 -2.08
N ALA A 548 27.28 4.87 -1.24
CA ALA A 548 28.20 5.97 -0.94
C ALA A 548 29.52 5.50 -0.35
N ALA A 549 29.50 4.46 0.48
CA ALA A 549 30.71 3.89 1.08
C ALA A 549 31.52 3.02 0.11
N ALA A 550 30.87 2.47 -0.94
CA ALA A 550 31.51 1.56 -1.89
C ALA A 550 32.12 2.27 -3.11
N VAL A 551 31.66 3.49 -3.45
CA VAL A 551 32.21 4.27 -4.57
C VAL A 551 33.31 5.20 -4.11
N ALA A 552 34.32 5.41 -4.96
CA ALA A 552 35.54 6.18 -4.65
C ALA A 552 35.26 7.71 -4.64
#